data_ae0d604e98afbcbaf34b30abfe99eebf
#
_entry.id   ae0d604e98afbcbaf34b30abfe99eebf
#
_cell.length_a   1.000
_cell.length_b   1.000
_cell.length_c   1.000
_cell.angle_alpha   90.00
_cell.angle_beta   90.00
_cell.angle_gamma   90.00
#
_symmetry.space_group_name_H-M   'P 1'
#
loop_
_entity.id
_entity.type
_entity.pdbx_description
1 polymer ?
#
loop_
_entity_poly.entity_id
_entity_poly.type
_entity_poly.pdbx_seq_one_letter_code
_entity_poly.pdbx_strand_id
1 'polypeptide(L)'
;IKGNLIADITDVLSMTVPGESKKVSEKIAGGFTDTSLTNPYGDGKTYLAPMFYSPCGLFYNAGFLKEKGWDVPTTWDEMWALGDKAAAEGTYLFTYPTTGYFDAFFYALMYAAGGPDFFNKATRYEEGIWDTAEAQTCFDIVTKLASYTNPITPAQANDQDFTQNQQLVLDNKALFMPNGTWI
;
A
#
# COMPACT_ATOMS: atom_id res chain seq x y z
N ILE A 1 -17.61 -10.87 2.35
CA ILE A 1 -16.98 -12.20 2.28
C ILE A 1 -17.83 -13.20 3.07
N LYS A 2 -18.07 -12.99 4.38
CA LYS A 2 -18.82 -13.94 5.22
C LYS A 2 -20.27 -14.24 4.80
N GLY A 3 -20.85 -13.45 3.89
CA GLY A 3 -22.25 -13.59 3.47
C GLY A 3 -22.45 -14.40 2.18
N ASN A 4 -21.42 -14.93 1.55
CA ASN A 4 -21.48 -15.60 0.24
C ASN A 4 -22.26 -14.81 -0.83
N LEU A 5 -22.08 -13.49 -0.83
CA LEU A 5 -22.83 -12.57 -1.71
C LEU A 5 -22.12 -12.35 -3.07
N ILE A 6 -20.93 -12.91 -3.25
CA ILE A 6 -20.12 -12.74 -4.47
C ILE A 6 -20.20 -14.03 -5.28
N ALA A 7 -20.56 -13.91 -6.55
CA ALA A 7 -20.64 -15.04 -7.44
C ALA A 7 -19.27 -15.56 -7.87
N ASP A 8 -19.14 -16.88 -8.02
CA ASP A 8 -17.99 -17.52 -8.67
C ASP A 8 -18.01 -17.18 -10.17
N ILE A 9 -16.93 -16.58 -10.67
CA ILE A 9 -16.76 -16.19 -12.08
C ILE A 9 -15.62 -16.95 -12.76
N THR A 10 -15.17 -18.07 -12.18
CA THR A 10 -14.05 -18.86 -12.70
C THR A 10 -14.28 -19.33 -14.14
N ASP A 11 -15.50 -19.67 -14.48
CA ASP A 11 -15.88 -20.10 -15.84
C ASP A 11 -15.77 -18.96 -16.87
N VAL A 12 -16.05 -17.73 -16.46
CA VAL A 12 -15.93 -16.54 -17.31
C VAL A 12 -14.49 -16.35 -17.79
N LEU A 13 -13.51 -16.65 -16.93
CA LEU A 13 -12.09 -16.56 -17.29
C LEU A 13 -11.69 -17.56 -18.40
N SER A 14 -12.46 -18.64 -18.55
CA SER A 14 -12.27 -19.66 -19.57
C SER A 14 -12.95 -19.34 -20.90
N MET A 15 -13.84 -18.35 -20.92
CA MET A 15 -14.57 -17.93 -22.13
C MET A 15 -13.64 -17.24 -23.12
N THR A 16 -13.96 -17.39 -24.41
CA THR A 16 -13.29 -16.68 -25.49
C THR A 16 -13.76 -15.23 -25.51
N VAL A 17 -12.82 -14.30 -25.62
CA VAL A 17 -13.14 -12.88 -25.74
C VAL A 17 -13.90 -12.64 -27.05
N PRO A 18 -15.07 -11.96 -27.04
CA PRO A 18 -15.82 -11.69 -28.25
C PRO A 18 -14.99 -10.99 -29.33
N GLY A 19 -14.97 -11.58 -30.54
CA GLY A 19 -14.19 -11.07 -31.66
C GLY A 19 -12.69 -11.41 -31.63
N GLU A 20 -12.22 -12.19 -30.66
CA GLU A 20 -10.83 -12.65 -30.56
C GLU A 20 -10.74 -14.18 -30.50
N SER A 21 -9.53 -14.71 -30.66
CA SER A 21 -9.24 -16.15 -30.45
C SER A 21 -8.75 -16.47 -29.03
N LYS A 22 -8.50 -15.45 -28.21
CA LYS A 22 -7.93 -15.59 -26.86
C LYS A 22 -9.03 -15.76 -25.80
N LYS A 23 -8.70 -16.48 -24.74
CA LYS A 23 -9.52 -16.55 -23.53
C LYS A 23 -9.36 -15.26 -22.70
N VAL A 24 -10.34 -14.98 -21.85
CA VAL A 24 -10.28 -13.87 -20.90
C VAL A 24 -9.03 -13.98 -20.01
N SER A 25 -8.75 -15.18 -19.49
CA SER A 25 -7.56 -15.42 -18.64
C SER A 25 -6.23 -15.13 -19.36
N GLU A 26 -6.17 -15.29 -20.67
CA GLU A 26 -4.96 -15.01 -21.47
C GLU A 26 -4.73 -13.51 -21.70
N LYS A 27 -5.72 -12.67 -21.41
CA LYS A 27 -5.63 -11.21 -21.48
C LYS A 27 -5.22 -10.57 -20.14
N ILE A 28 -5.31 -11.32 -19.05
CA ILE A 28 -4.95 -10.86 -17.72
C ILE A 28 -3.46 -11.16 -17.50
N ALA A 29 -2.73 -10.17 -17.04
CA ALA A 29 -1.31 -10.36 -16.69
C ALA A 29 -1.16 -11.39 -15.57
N GLY A 30 -0.08 -12.16 -15.60
CA GLY A 30 0.21 -13.17 -14.58
C GLY A 30 0.33 -12.55 -13.18
N GLY A 31 -0.13 -13.27 -12.16
CA GLY A 31 -0.11 -12.84 -10.77
C GLY A 31 -1.33 -12.04 -10.30
N PHE A 32 -2.28 -11.71 -11.20
CA PHE A 32 -3.47 -10.95 -10.83
C PHE A 32 -4.73 -11.78 -10.58
N THR A 33 -4.72 -13.07 -10.89
CA THR A 33 -5.89 -13.96 -10.73
C THR A 33 -5.78 -14.92 -9.55
N ASP A 34 -4.63 -14.97 -8.89
CA ASP A 34 -4.38 -15.88 -7.76
C ASP A 34 -3.92 -15.11 -6.52
N THR A 35 -4.73 -14.15 -6.13
CA THR A 35 -4.50 -13.32 -4.94
C THR A 35 -5.72 -13.36 -4.03
N SER A 36 -5.55 -13.01 -2.75
CA SER A 36 -6.68 -12.85 -1.84
C SER A 36 -7.68 -11.77 -2.27
N LEU A 37 -7.25 -10.84 -3.13
CA LEU A 37 -8.13 -9.81 -3.70
C LEU A 37 -9.06 -10.36 -4.77
N THR A 38 -8.63 -11.34 -5.55
CA THR A 38 -9.45 -11.99 -6.59
C THR A 38 -10.10 -13.28 -6.09
N ASN A 39 -9.50 -13.93 -5.11
CA ASN A 39 -9.98 -15.13 -4.43
C ASN A 39 -10.05 -14.91 -2.91
N PRO A 40 -11.03 -14.16 -2.40
CA PRO A 40 -11.12 -13.84 -0.98
C PRO A 40 -11.45 -15.04 -0.07
N TYR A 41 -11.93 -16.13 -0.64
CA TYR A 41 -12.27 -17.36 0.12
C TYR A 41 -11.11 -18.36 0.21
N GLY A 42 -10.07 -18.23 -0.63
CA GLY A 42 -8.94 -19.13 -0.62
C GLY A 42 -9.22 -20.55 -1.16
N ASP A 43 -10.30 -20.72 -1.92
CA ASP A 43 -10.81 -22.00 -2.42
C ASP A 43 -10.37 -22.34 -3.87
N GLY A 44 -9.43 -21.57 -4.43
CA GLY A 44 -8.92 -21.76 -5.79
C GLY A 44 -9.83 -21.22 -6.90
N LYS A 45 -10.91 -20.51 -6.54
CA LYS A 45 -11.84 -19.91 -7.50
C LYS A 45 -11.60 -18.43 -7.64
N THR A 46 -12.17 -17.83 -8.68
CA THR A 46 -12.12 -16.38 -8.91
C THR A 46 -13.49 -15.75 -8.68
N TYR A 47 -13.54 -14.73 -7.86
CA TYR A 47 -14.75 -14.00 -7.49
C TYR A 47 -14.72 -12.54 -7.90
N LEU A 48 -13.52 -11.96 -8.01
CA LEU A 48 -13.32 -10.57 -8.40
C LEU A 48 -12.38 -10.52 -9.61
N ALA A 49 -12.86 -9.94 -10.72
CA ALA A 49 -12.06 -9.76 -11.92
C ALA A 49 -11.13 -8.54 -11.79
N PRO A 50 -9.82 -8.66 -12.04
CA PRO A 50 -8.94 -7.50 -12.10
C PRO A 50 -9.26 -6.71 -13.37
N MET A 51 -9.61 -5.43 -13.22
CA MET A 51 -9.98 -4.58 -14.36
C MET A 51 -8.87 -3.61 -14.75
N PHE A 52 -8.12 -3.10 -13.79
CA PHE A 52 -7.01 -2.19 -14.03
C PHE A 52 -5.97 -2.33 -12.90
N TYR A 53 -4.78 -1.83 -13.17
CA TYR A 53 -3.68 -1.79 -12.22
C TYR A 53 -3.17 -0.37 -12.05
N SER A 54 -3.11 0.08 -10.81
CA SER A 54 -2.55 1.38 -10.45
C SER A 54 -1.51 1.17 -9.37
N PRO A 55 -0.21 1.29 -9.68
CA PRO A 55 0.84 1.10 -8.69
C PRO A 55 0.82 2.22 -7.66
N CYS A 56 1.00 1.83 -6.40
CA CYS A 56 1.21 2.73 -5.28
C CYS A 56 2.65 2.63 -4.80
N GLY A 57 3.14 3.71 -4.19
CA GLY A 57 4.50 3.76 -3.65
C GLY A 57 4.69 4.96 -2.74
N LEU A 58 5.92 5.15 -2.30
CA LEU A 58 6.31 6.36 -1.57
C LEU A 58 6.76 7.43 -2.57
N PHE A 59 6.07 8.55 -2.55
CA PHE A 59 6.42 9.73 -3.34
C PHE A 59 7.28 10.68 -2.52
N TYR A 60 8.28 11.27 -3.15
CA TYR A 60 9.21 12.22 -2.52
C TYR A 60 9.75 13.22 -3.54
N ASN A 61 10.21 14.37 -3.05
CA ASN A 61 10.88 15.36 -3.88
C ASN A 61 12.37 15.00 -4.05
N ALA A 62 12.71 14.35 -5.15
CA ALA A 62 14.09 13.93 -5.44
C ALA A 62 15.06 15.13 -5.56
N GLY A 63 14.57 16.28 -6.05
CA GLY A 63 15.37 17.50 -6.13
C GLY A 63 15.76 18.01 -4.75
N PHE A 64 14.83 17.99 -3.81
CA PHE A 64 15.08 18.42 -2.44
C PHE A 64 16.05 17.51 -1.69
N LEU A 65 15.89 16.17 -1.79
CA LEU A 65 16.84 15.24 -1.18
C LEU A 65 18.25 15.44 -1.74
N LYS A 66 18.37 15.63 -3.06
CA LYS A 66 19.65 15.89 -3.69
C LYS A 66 20.29 17.21 -3.23
N GLU A 67 19.50 18.27 -3.11
CA GLU A 67 19.97 19.58 -2.61
C GLU A 67 20.52 19.46 -1.19
N LYS A 68 19.87 18.69 -0.34
CA LYS A 68 20.29 18.42 1.04
C LYS A 68 21.46 17.43 1.14
N GLY A 69 21.82 16.74 0.06
CA GLY A 69 22.81 15.66 0.09
C GLY A 69 22.32 14.46 0.88
N TRP A 70 21.01 14.21 0.86
CA TRP A 70 20.38 13.07 1.53
C TRP A 70 20.08 11.95 0.54
N ASP A 71 20.51 10.75 0.89
CA ASP A 71 20.23 9.56 0.09
C ASP A 71 18.79 9.06 0.34
N VAL A 72 18.21 8.45 -0.70
CA VAL A 72 16.92 7.77 -0.56
C VAL A 72 17.13 6.49 0.25
N PRO A 73 16.44 6.30 1.39
CA PRO A 73 16.65 5.15 2.24
C PRO A 73 16.18 3.86 1.55
N THR A 74 16.94 2.78 1.76
CA THR A 74 16.64 1.43 1.26
C THR A 74 16.30 0.45 2.38
N THR A 75 16.55 0.86 3.62
CA THR A 75 16.24 0.10 4.84
C THR A 75 15.48 0.97 5.85
N TRP A 76 14.81 0.34 6.80
CA TRP A 76 14.13 1.06 7.87
C TRP A 76 15.11 1.81 8.77
N ASP A 77 16.31 1.29 9.01
CA ASP A 77 17.33 2.00 9.80
C ASP A 77 17.81 3.28 9.12
N GLU A 78 18.00 3.23 7.80
CA GLU A 78 18.31 4.41 7.00
C GLU A 78 17.11 5.40 6.97
N MET A 79 15.87 4.89 6.92
CA MET A 79 14.66 5.70 6.99
C MET A 79 14.59 6.46 8.31
N TRP A 80 14.87 5.79 9.44
CA TRP A 80 14.88 6.44 10.75
C TRP A 80 16.00 7.46 10.90
N ALA A 81 17.20 7.13 10.42
CA ALA A 81 18.32 8.06 10.41
C ALA A 81 18.04 9.31 9.56
N LEU A 82 17.35 9.15 8.44
CA LEU A 82 16.89 10.27 7.62
C LEU A 82 15.80 11.08 8.36
N GLY A 83 14.89 10.41 9.07
CA GLY A 83 13.88 11.06 9.89
C GLY A 83 14.48 11.97 10.97
N ASP A 84 15.51 11.51 11.65
CA ASP A 84 16.23 12.30 12.66
C ASP A 84 16.90 13.54 12.04
N LYS A 85 17.53 13.39 10.87
CA LYS A 85 18.12 14.51 10.11
C LYS A 85 17.07 15.53 9.69
N ALA A 86 15.95 15.06 9.16
CA ALA A 86 14.84 15.90 8.72
C ALA A 86 14.25 16.67 9.89
N ALA A 87 14.02 16.01 11.03
CA ALA A 87 13.49 16.62 12.24
C ALA A 87 14.41 17.74 12.77
N ALA A 88 15.73 17.54 12.73
CA ALA A 88 16.73 18.55 13.13
C ALA A 88 16.66 19.81 12.26
N GLU A 89 16.15 19.70 11.02
CA GLU A 89 15.97 20.82 10.09
C GLU A 89 14.51 21.31 10.02
N GLY A 90 13.64 20.82 10.90
CA GLY A 90 12.22 21.24 10.95
C GLY A 90 11.35 20.65 9.84
N THR A 91 11.80 19.57 9.20
CA THR A 91 11.05 18.82 8.18
C THR A 91 10.60 17.48 8.76
N TYR A 92 9.38 17.06 8.46
CA TYR A 92 8.87 15.75 8.87
C TYR A 92 9.30 14.65 7.87
N LEU A 93 9.56 13.46 8.37
CA LEU A 93 9.88 12.32 7.50
C LEU A 93 8.67 11.91 6.66
N PHE A 94 7.47 11.97 7.23
CA PHE A 94 6.31 11.35 6.63
C PHE A 94 5.05 12.19 6.76
N THR A 95 4.18 12.10 5.75
CA THR A 95 2.81 12.57 5.79
C THR A 95 1.95 11.59 4.99
N TYR A 96 0.66 11.46 5.32
CA TYR A 96 -0.27 10.62 4.57
C TYR A 96 -1.71 11.09 4.77
N PRO A 97 -2.56 10.94 3.75
CA PRO A 97 -3.99 11.03 3.92
C PRO A 97 -4.49 9.74 4.61
N THR A 98 -5.06 9.85 5.79
CA THR A 98 -5.54 8.67 6.54
C THR A 98 -6.71 7.99 5.84
N THR A 99 -7.53 8.77 5.17
CA THR A 99 -8.68 8.29 4.41
C THR A 99 -8.25 8.00 2.98
N GLY A 100 -7.59 6.88 2.70
CA GLY A 100 -7.45 6.45 1.34
C GLY A 100 -6.13 5.82 0.91
N TYR A 101 -4.95 6.20 1.41
CA TYR A 101 -3.69 5.66 0.88
C TYR A 101 -2.79 5.02 1.92
N PHE A 102 -3.16 5.12 3.18
CA PHE A 102 -2.45 4.42 4.24
C PHE A 102 -2.64 2.91 4.16
N ASP A 103 -3.78 2.45 3.69
CA ASP A 103 -4.05 1.03 3.44
C ASP A 103 -3.09 0.45 2.40
N ALA A 104 -2.84 1.15 1.29
CA ALA A 104 -1.89 0.70 0.27
C ALA A 104 -0.47 0.59 0.84
N PHE A 105 -0.06 1.54 1.68
CA PHE A 105 1.21 1.48 2.40
C PHE A 105 1.25 0.29 3.37
N PHE A 106 0.18 0.06 4.14
CA PHE A 106 0.11 -1.05 5.07
C PHE A 106 0.11 -2.41 4.37
N TYR A 107 -0.53 -2.53 3.21
CA TYR A 107 -0.46 -3.72 2.37
C TYR A 107 0.98 -4.02 1.91
N ALA A 108 1.73 -2.99 1.53
CA ALA A 108 3.15 -3.14 1.18
C ALA A 108 3.98 -3.59 2.38
N LEU A 109 3.71 -3.06 3.59
CA LEU A 109 4.37 -3.51 4.82
C LEU A 109 4.08 -4.98 5.12
N MET A 110 2.82 -5.41 5.03
CA MET A 110 2.46 -6.82 5.25
C MET A 110 3.20 -7.74 4.28
N TYR A 111 3.28 -7.35 3.01
CA TYR A 111 4.00 -8.13 2.01
C TYR A 111 5.51 -8.17 2.27
N ALA A 112 6.09 -7.05 2.70
CA ALA A 112 7.52 -6.97 3.05
C ALA A 112 7.85 -7.75 4.32
N ALA A 113 6.96 -7.80 5.31
CA ALA A 113 7.18 -8.48 6.58
C ALA A 113 7.07 -10.00 6.49
N GLY A 114 6.12 -10.52 5.73
CA GLY A 114 5.82 -11.96 5.71
C GLY A 114 5.52 -12.55 4.33
N GLY A 115 5.79 -11.80 3.25
CA GLY A 115 5.58 -12.25 1.87
C GLY A 115 4.11 -12.49 1.51
N PRO A 116 3.87 -13.19 0.39
CA PRO A 116 2.52 -13.42 -0.11
C PRO A 116 1.68 -14.28 0.83
N ASP A 117 2.29 -15.18 1.60
CA ASP A 117 1.56 -16.06 2.51
C ASP A 117 0.92 -15.27 3.67
N PHE A 118 1.72 -14.45 4.36
CA PHE A 118 1.21 -13.57 5.43
C PHE A 118 0.18 -12.58 4.87
N PHE A 119 0.48 -11.93 3.75
CA PHE A 119 -0.43 -10.98 3.10
C PHE A 119 -1.79 -11.62 2.81
N ASN A 120 -1.80 -12.80 2.19
CA ASN A 120 -3.05 -13.49 1.84
C ASN A 120 -3.84 -13.93 3.08
N LYS A 121 -3.18 -14.41 4.13
CA LYS A 121 -3.83 -14.78 5.39
C LYS A 121 -4.41 -13.55 6.11
N ALA A 122 -3.63 -12.47 6.18
CA ALA A 122 -4.06 -11.22 6.83
C ALA A 122 -5.27 -10.58 6.12
N THR A 123 -5.26 -10.53 4.78
CA THR A 123 -6.36 -9.98 4.00
C THR A 123 -7.60 -10.87 3.97
N ARG A 124 -7.47 -12.15 4.31
CA ARG A 124 -8.60 -13.08 4.56
C ARG A 124 -9.08 -13.06 6.01
N TYR A 125 -8.41 -12.35 6.90
CA TYR A 125 -8.72 -12.29 8.33
C TYR A 125 -8.68 -13.68 8.99
N GLU A 126 -7.65 -14.47 8.68
CA GLU A 126 -7.46 -15.76 9.33
C GLU A 126 -7.25 -15.58 10.83
N GLU A 127 -7.78 -16.51 11.61
CA GLU A 127 -7.72 -16.47 13.06
C GLU A 127 -6.26 -16.50 13.55
N GLY A 128 -5.92 -15.62 14.48
CA GLY A 128 -4.58 -15.52 15.07
C GLY A 128 -3.52 -14.84 14.18
N ILE A 129 -3.85 -14.44 12.94
CA ILE A 129 -2.87 -13.86 12.02
C ILE A 129 -2.23 -12.57 12.56
N TRP A 130 -2.99 -11.82 13.37
CA TRP A 130 -2.51 -10.56 13.95
C TRP A 130 -1.68 -10.75 15.23
N ASP A 131 -1.56 -11.99 15.74
CA ASP A 131 -0.73 -12.34 16.88
C ASP A 131 0.67 -12.87 16.45
N THR A 132 1.00 -12.74 15.17
CA THR A 132 2.26 -13.22 14.59
C THR A 132 3.38 -12.18 14.69
N ALA A 133 4.65 -12.63 14.55
CA ALA A 133 5.82 -11.76 14.54
C ALA A 133 5.82 -10.78 13.36
N GLU A 134 5.29 -11.21 12.21
CA GLU A 134 5.12 -10.40 11.01
C GLU A 134 4.15 -9.24 11.26
N ALA A 135 3.01 -9.53 11.91
CA ALA A 135 2.04 -8.50 12.28
C ALA A 135 2.66 -7.51 13.29
N GLN A 136 3.37 -8.01 14.31
CA GLN A 136 4.06 -7.17 15.27
C GLN A 136 5.07 -6.24 14.58
N THR A 137 5.84 -6.76 13.62
CA THR A 137 6.77 -5.96 12.81
C THR A 137 6.06 -4.81 12.08
N CYS A 138 4.90 -5.08 11.47
CA CYS A 138 4.11 -4.03 10.81
C CYS A 138 3.65 -2.95 11.80
N PHE A 139 3.14 -3.35 12.97
CA PHE A 139 2.68 -2.41 14.00
C PHE A 139 3.82 -1.59 14.61
N ASP A 140 4.98 -2.19 14.82
CA ASP A 140 6.17 -1.49 15.35
C ASP A 140 6.64 -0.41 14.36
N ILE A 141 6.69 -0.73 13.07
CA ILE A 141 7.04 0.23 12.02
C ILE A 141 6.06 1.39 11.98
N VAL A 142 4.75 1.10 11.97
CA VAL A 142 3.71 2.14 11.94
C VAL A 142 3.75 3.01 13.19
N THR A 143 3.92 2.39 14.36
CA THR A 143 4.03 3.11 15.64
C THR A 143 5.24 4.03 15.65
N LYS A 144 6.39 3.55 15.20
CA LYS A 144 7.60 4.37 15.09
C LYS A 144 7.43 5.48 14.06
N LEU A 145 6.83 5.17 12.91
CA LEU A 145 6.58 6.15 11.85
C LEU A 145 5.68 7.30 12.33
N ALA A 146 4.73 7.02 13.21
CA ALA A 146 3.85 8.04 13.79
C ALA A 146 4.62 9.17 14.50
N SER A 147 5.78 8.86 15.11
CA SER A 147 6.63 9.87 15.76
C SER A 147 7.35 10.81 14.77
N TYR A 148 7.46 10.42 13.52
CA TYR A 148 8.09 11.19 12.43
C TYR A 148 7.06 11.80 11.47
N THR A 149 5.76 11.63 11.74
CA THR A 149 4.68 12.06 10.86
C THR A 149 4.27 13.50 11.19
N ASN A 150 4.00 14.29 10.14
CA ASN A 150 3.51 15.65 10.31
C ASN A 150 2.20 15.69 11.12
N PRO A 151 2.09 16.52 12.17
CA PRO A 151 0.91 16.58 13.05
C PRO A 151 -0.41 16.93 12.36
N ILE A 152 -0.39 17.51 11.17
CA ILE A 152 -1.61 17.78 10.40
C ILE A 152 -2.29 16.49 9.95
N THR A 153 -1.54 15.40 9.76
CA THR A 153 -2.06 14.10 9.34
C THR A 153 -3.17 13.60 10.26
N PRO A 154 -2.99 13.49 11.60
CA PRO A 154 -4.07 13.08 12.49
C PRO A 154 -5.25 14.07 12.53
N ALA A 155 -4.99 15.36 12.42
CA ALA A 155 -6.04 16.38 12.42
C ALA A 155 -6.96 16.25 11.20
N GLN A 156 -6.43 15.73 10.09
CA GLN A 156 -7.14 15.53 8.83
C GLN A 156 -7.52 14.07 8.57
N ALA A 157 -7.47 13.22 9.59
CA ALA A 157 -7.72 11.79 9.46
C ALA A 157 -9.06 11.45 8.78
N ASN A 158 -10.07 12.30 8.96
CA ASN A 158 -11.40 12.16 8.36
C ASN A 158 -11.65 13.12 7.19
N ASP A 159 -10.68 13.94 6.83
CA ASP A 159 -10.81 14.85 5.69
C ASP A 159 -10.60 14.09 4.38
N GLN A 160 -11.49 14.30 3.42
CA GLN A 160 -11.36 13.77 2.06
C GLN A 160 -10.46 14.62 1.17
N ASP A 161 -10.00 15.78 1.64
CA ASP A 161 -9.07 16.62 0.91
C ASP A 161 -7.61 16.18 1.14
N PHE A 162 -7.13 15.37 0.22
CA PHE A 162 -5.74 14.90 0.20
C PHE A 162 -4.72 15.96 -0.23
N THR A 163 -5.18 17.09 -0.74
CA THR A 163 -4.29 18.10 -1.36
C THR A 163 -3.34 18.72 -0.35
N GLN A 164 -3.76 18.89 0.90
CA GLN A 164 -2.90 19.45 1.95
C GLN A 164 -1.70 18.53 2.26
N ASN A 165 -1.90 17.21 2.29
CA ASN A 165 -0.80 16.26 2.51
C ASN A 165 0.16 16.23 1.32
N GLN A 166 -0.36 16.31 0.10
CA GLN A 166 0.46 16.43 -1.13
C GLN A 166 1.27 17.73 -1.11
N GLN A 167 0.64 18.83 -0.72
CA GLN A 167 1.30 20.13 -0.64
C GLN A 167 2.46 20.14 0.37
N LEU A 168 2.38 19.39 1.48
CA LEU A 168 3.48 19.27 2.43
C LEU A 168 4.75 18.67 1.78
N VAL A 169 4.61 17.73 0.85
CA VAL A 169 5.75 17.19 0.12
C VAL A 169 6.30 18.19 -0.91
N LEU A 170 5.41 18.89 -1.62
CA LEU A 170 5.81 19.92 -2.58
C LEU A 170 6.51 21.11 -1.89
N ASP A 171 6.06 21.48 -0.70
CA ASP A 171 6.65 22.55 0.13
C ASP A 171 7.91 22.09 0.90
N ASN A 172 8.34 20.85 0.73
CA ASN A 172 9.46 20.24 1.48
C ASN A 172 9.28 20.24 3.01
N LYS A 173 8.03 20.23 3.47
CA LYS A 173 7.67 20.14 4.89
C LYS A 173 7.52 18.69 5.37
N ALA A 174 7.36 17.76 4.43
CA ALA A 174 7.44 16.32 4.65
C ALA A 174 8.24 15.69 3.50
N LEU A 175 9.01 14.64 3.79
CA LEU A 175 9.86 14.01 2.79
C LEU A 175 9.10 12.97 1.95
N PHE A 176 8.30 12.12 2.59
CA PHE A 176 7.62 11.01 1.95
C PHE A 176 6.11 11.04 2.16
N MET A 177 5.39 10.57 1.15
CA MET A 177 3.94 10.36 1.19
C MET A 177 3.58 9.09 0.41
N PRO A 178 2.79 8.16 0.98
CA PRO A 178 2.21 7.08 0.20
C PRO A 178 1.13 7.62 -0.72
N ASN A 179 1.19 7.26 -1.98
CA ASN A 179 0.17 7.63 -2.97
C ASN A 179 0.26 6.70 -4.19
N GLY A 180 -0.55 6.94 -5.21
CA GLY A 180 -0.54 6.23 -6.48
C GLY A 180 -0.09 7.10 -7.64
N THR A 181 0.13 6.48 -8.79
CA THR A 181 0.62 7.12 -10.03
C THR A 181 -0.38 8.06 -10.71
N TRP A 182 -1.45 8.41 -10.06
CA TRP A 182 -2.48 9.35 -10.54
C TRP A 182 -2.28 10.79 -10.06
N ILE A 183 -1.25 11.08 -9.30
CA ILE A 183 -0.86 12.44 -8.83
C ILE A 183 0.18 13.08 -9.74
#